data_5cde56bb3bd93402a66e5f32aa8d073b
#
_entry.id   5cde56bb3bd93402a66e5f32aa8d073b
#
_cell.length_a   1.000
_cell.length_b   1.000
_cell.length_c   1.000
_cell.angle_alpha   90.00
_cell.angle_beta   90.00
_cell.angle_gamma   90.00
#
_symmetry.space_group_name_H-M   'P 1'
#
loop_
_entity.id
_entity.type
_entity.pdbx_description
1 polymer ?
#
loop_
_entity_poly.entity_id
_entity_poly.type
_entity_poly.pdbx_seq_one_letter_code
_entity_poly.pdbx_strand_id
1 'polypeptide(L)'
;YKRQLQKRRLVVKVTSFAYKKGIPEDSTGNGGGFVFDCRAVNNPGKYERYKPFTGLDEPVIRFLEDDGEIAVFLEHAYALVDASVKRYMERGFTNLSVCFGCTGGQHRSVYSAQHLAEHLHKKFGVQVNLIHREQNIEQTFKAKV
;
A
#
# COMPACT_ATOMS: atom_id res chain seq x y z
N TYR A 1 5.20 21.99 -16.77
CA TYR A 1 4.08 21.53 -17.60
C TYR A 1 4.16 20.02 -17.89
N LYS A 2 5.28 19.55 -18.41
CA LYS A 2 5.51 18.12 -18.65
C LYS A 2 5.36 17.29 -17.38
N ARG A 3 5.90 17.77 -16.25
CA ARG A 3 5.77 17.08 -14.96
C ARG A 3 4.34 16.92 -14.51
N GLN A 4 3.52 17.95 -14.69
CA GLN A 4 2.10 17.88 -14.32
C GLN A 4 1.35 16.88 -15.17
N LEU A 5 1.64 16.83 -16.47
CA LEU A 5 1.03 15.84 -17.37
C LEU A 5 1.45 14.41 -16.97
N GLN A 6 2.75 14.22 -16.63
CA GLN A 6 3.25 12.92 -16.20
C GLN A 6 2.62 12.50 -14.88
N LYS A 7 2.47 13.41 -13.90
CA LYS A 7 1.77 13.14 -12.65
C LYS A 7 0.34 12.68 -12.90
N ARG A 8 -0.37 13.33 -13.81
CA ARG A 8 -1.77 13.00 -14.12
C ARG A 8 -1.89 11.65 -14.82
N ARG A 9 -0.83 11.22 -15.50
CA ARG A 9 -0.84 9.97 -16.26
C ARG A 9 -0.58 8.77 -15.38
N LEU A 10 0.27 8.90 -14.36
CA LEU A 10 0.62 7.76 -13.49
C LEU A 10 -0.47 7.53 -12.46
N VAL A 11 -0.98 6.32 -12.42
CA VAL A 11 -1.88 5.84 -11.38
C VAL A 11 -1.18 4.71 -10.65
N VAL A 12 -1.02 4.86 -9.33
CA VAL A 12 -0.45 3.80 -8.48
C VAL A 12 -1.60 3.07 -7.82
N LYS A 13 -1.69 1.78 -8.07
CA LYS A 13 -2.68 0.92 -7.43
C LYS A 13 -2.04 0.24 -6.24
N VAL A 14 -2.55 0.52 -5.04
CA VAL A 14 -2.05 -0.05 -3.79
C VAL A 14 -3.11 -0.98 -3.23
N THR A 15 -2.74 -2.23 -3.00
CA THR A 15 -3.70 -3.27 -2.57
C THR A 15 -3.20 -3.97 -1.32
N SER A 16 -4.08 -4.13 -0.32
CA SER A 16 -3.83 -5.04 0.80
C SER A 16 -4.57 -6.35 0.58
N PHE A 17 -3.96 -7.47 0.95
CA PHE A 17 -4.53 -8.79 0.68
C PHE A 17 -4.10 -9.83 1.71
N ALA A 18 -4.81 -10.97 1.72
CA ALA A 18 -4.46 -12.14 2.52
C ALA A 18 -3.75 -13.17 1.64
N TYR A 19 -2.57 -13.63 2.07
CA TYR A 19 -1.85 -14.66 1.32
C TYR A 19 -2.64 -15.96 1.17
N LYS A 20 -3.46 -16.30 2.16
CA LYS A 20 -4.28 -17.50 2.08
C LYS A 20 -5.36 -17.42 0.99
N LYS A 21 -5.67 -16.23 0.49
CA LYS A 21 -6.61 -16.02 -0.62
C LYS A 21 -5.92 -15.74 -1.95
N GLY A 22 -4.60 -15.73 -1.94
CA GLY A 22 -3.80 -15.56 -3.14
C GLY A 22 -3.42 -14.13 -3.46
N ILE A 23 -2.33 -13.99 -4.19
CA ILE A 23 -1.80 -12.69 -4.62
C ILE A 23 -2.75 -12.07 -5.65
N PRO A 24 -3.04 -10.75 -5.55
CA PRO A 24 -3.90 -10.09 -6.54
C PRO A 24 -3.32 -10.17 -7.95
N GLU A 25 -4.20 -10.35 -8.93
CA GLU A 25 -3.81 -10.35 -10.33
C GLU A 25 -3.63 -8.93 -10.86
N ASP A 26 -2.70 -8.76 -11.80
CA ASP A 26 -2.49 -7.48 -12.48
C ASP A 26 -3.48 -7.33 -13.62
N SER A 27 -4.50 -6.52 -13.43
CA SER A 27 -5.53 -6.26 -14.44
C SER A 27 -5.09 -5.27 -15.52
N THR A 28 -3.94 -4.59 -15.33
CA THR A 28 -3.45 -3.60 -16.30
C THR A 28 -2.74 -4.23 -17.49
N GLY A 29 -2.29 -5.49 -17.35
CA GLY A 29 -1.50 -6.17 -18.36
C GLY A 29 -0.03 -5.75 -18.40
N ASN A 30 0.40 -4.83 -17.55
CA ASN A 30 1.80 -4.40 -17.49
C ASN A 30 2.72 -5.46 -16.91
N GLY A 31 2.20 -6.31 -16.02
CA GLY A 31 3.00 -7.22 -15.23
C GLY A 31 3.92 -6.49 -14.26
N GLY A 32 4.39 -7.16 -13.26
CA GLY A 32 5.37 -6.59 -12.33
C GLY A 32 4.78 -5.60 -11.34
N GLY A 33 5.67 -4.77 -10.76
CA GLY A 33 5.38 -3.95 -9.62
C GLY A 33 5.94 -4.59 -8.36
N PHE A 34 5.31 -4.32 -7.21
CA PHE A 34 5.80 -4.81 -5.93
C PHE A 34 4.75 -5.67 -5.24
N VAL A 35 5.21 -6.77 -4.63
CA VAL A 35 4.40 -7.55 -3.68
C VAL A 35 5.25 -7.65 -2.40
N PHE A 36 4.86 -6.91 -1.38
CA PHE A 36 5.57 -6.92 -0.09
C PHE A 36 4.89 -7.87 0.87
N ASP A 37 5.70 -8.73 1.47
CA ASP A 37 5.25 -9.68 2.48
C ASP A 37 5.41 -9.07 3.86
N CYS A 38 4.29 -8.80 4.54
CA CYS A 38 4.28 -8.22 5.88
C CYS A 38 4.32 -9.27 7.00
N ARG A 39 4.44 -10.56 6.65
CA ARG A 39 4.32 -11.63 7.66
C ARG A 39 5.45 -11.66 8.67
N ALA A 40 6.60 -11.04 8.36
CA ALA A 40 7.71 -10.97 9.31
C ALA A 40 7.50 -9.93 10.42
N VAL A 41 6.60 -8.98 10.22
CA VAL A 41 6.26 -7.95 11.22
C VAL A 41 5.39 -8.58 12.31
N ASN A 42 5.57 -8.13 13.56
CA ASN A 42 4.83 -8.66 14.70
C ASN A 42 3.31 -8.57 14.46
N ASN A 43 2.60 -9.67 14.76
CA ASN A 43 1.20 -9.85 14.37
C ASN A 43 0.25 -9.52 15.51
N PRO A 44 -0.55 -8.42 15.43
CA PRO A 44 -1.58 -8.17 16.44
C PRO A 44 -2.66 -9.24 16.47
N GLY A 45 -2.87 -9.96 15.35
CA GLY A 45 -3.90 -10.98 15.24
C GLY A 45 -3.72 -12.19 16.15
N LYS A 46 -2.55 -12.35 16.78
CA LYS A 46 -2.34 -13.43 17.78
C LYS A 46 -2.97 -13.09 19.14
N TYR A 47 -3.47 -11.86 19.31
CA TYR A 47 -4.14 -11.42 20.52
C TYR A 47 -5.62 -11.25 20.28
N GLU A 48 -6.46 -11.87 21.13
CA GLU A 48 -7.92 -11.83 20.99
C GLU A 48 -8.48 -10.41 20.91
N ARG A 49 -7.92 -9.47 21.69
CA ARG A 49 -8.43 -8.11 21.77
C ARG A 49 -8.32 -7.33 20.46
N TYR A 50 -7.47 -7.77 19.52
CA TYR A 50 -7.30 -7.09 18.23
C TYR A 50 -8.03 -7.78 17.08
N LYS A 51 -8.56 -8.98 17.30
CA LYS A 51 -9.23 -9.77 16.25
C LYS A 51 -10.42 -9.05 15.61
N PRO A 52 -11.25 -8.31 16.36
CA PRO A 52 -12.38 -7.62 15.72
C PRO A 52 -12.00 -6.34 14.97
N PHE A 53 -10.75 -5.89 15.06
CA PHE A 53 -10.28 -4.65 14.46
C PHE A 53 -9.40 -4.89 13.25
N THR A 54 -9.26 -3.86 12.40
CA THR A 54 -8.38 -3.90 11.23
C THR A 54 -7.21 -2.93 11.41
N GLY A 55 -6.32 -2.91 10.44
CA GLY A 55 -5.21 -1.95 10.40
C GLY A 55 -5.64 -0.50 10.25
N LEU A 56 -6.92 -0.23 10.05
CA LEU A 56 -7.48 1.13 10.02
C LEU A 56 -8.00 1.58 11.39
N ASP A 57 -8.09 0.67 12.36
CA ASP A 57 -8.68 0.96 13.67
C ASP A 57 -7.62 1.31 14.69
N GLU A 58 -7.91 2.28 15.54
CA GLU A 58 -6.99 2.86 16.51
C GLU A 58 -6.26 1.83 17.38
N PRO A 59 -6.92 0.81 17.95
CA PRO A 59 -6.21 -0.16 18.79
C PRO A 59 -5.11 -0.90 18.04
N VAL A 60 -5.34 -1.27 16.78
CA VAL A 60 -4.36 -1.96 15.95
C VAL A 60 -3.25 -1.00 15.53
N ILE A 61 -3.60 0.22 15.15
CA ILE A 61 -2.64 1.26 14.78
C ILE A 61 -1.66 1.49 15.93
N ARG A 62 -2.16 1.65 17.16
CA ARG A 62 -1.32 1.85 18.33
C ARG A 62 -0.41 0.67 18.59
N PHE A 63 -0.93 -0.54 18.50
CA PHE A 63 -0.10 -1.74 18.69
C PHE A 63 1.07 -1.75 17.72
N LEU A 64 0.80 -1.53 16.45
CA LEU A 64 1.82 -1.57 15.40
C LEU A 64 2.85 -0.44 15.58
N GLU A 65 2.39 0.76 15.94
CA GLU A 65 3.29 1.91 16.12
C GLU A 65 4.14 1.78 17.38
N ASP A 66 3.56 1.30 18.48
CA ASP A 66 4.30 1.09 19.74
C ASP A 66 5.35 -0.03 19.59
N ASP A 67 5.02 -1.09 18.85
CA ASP A 67 5.95 -2.18 18.56
C ASP A 67 7.11 -1.73 17.67
N GLY A 68 6.84 -0.89 16.71
CA GLY A 68 7.86 -0.24 15.87
C GLY A 68 8.39 -1.05 14.69
N GLU A 69 8.16 -2.35 14.63
CA GLU A 69 8.68 -3.18 13.52
C GLU A 69 8.11 -2.77 12.17
N ILE A 70 6.82 -2.43 12.12
CA ILE A 70 6.18 -2.05 10.87
C ILE A 70 6.73 -0.71 10.34
N ALA A 71 7.14 0.19 11.22
CA ALA A 71 7.75 1.47 10.80
C ALA A 71 9.05 1.24 10.04
N VAL A 72 9.89 0.33 10.52
CA VAL A 72 11.15 -0.03 9.84
C VAL A 72 10.86 -0.70 8.50
N PHE A 73 9.92 -1.62 8.48
CA PHE A 73 9.51 -2.29 7.25
C PHE A 73 9.03 -1.28 6.19
N LEU A 74 8.16 -0.35 6.59
CA LEU A 74 7.63 0.67 5.67
C LEU A 74 8.71 1.64 5.19
N GLU A 75 9.68 1.98 6.04
CA GLU A 75 10.80 2.83 5.62
C GLU A 75 11.51 2.23 4.40
N HIS A 76 11.79 0.95 4.43
CA HIS A 76 12.42 0.27 3.30
C HIS A 76 11.49 0.15 2.09
N ALA A 77 10.22 -0.15 2.31
CA ALA A 77 9.23 -0.21 1.24
C ALA A 77 9.07 1.15 0.55
N TYR A 78 9.01 2.23 1.33
CA TYR A 78 8.91 3.58 0.78
C TYR A 78 10.11 3.91 -0.11
N ALA A 79 11.32 3.57 0.33
CA ALA A 79 12.52 3.86 -0.46
C ALA A 79 12.47 3.18 -1.83
N LEU A 80 12.06 1.92 -1.87
CA LEU A 80 11.97 1.16 -3.12
C LEU A 80 10.87 1.71 -4.02
N VAL A 81 9.69 1.94 -3.47
CA VAL A 81 8.53 2.39 -4.25
C VAL A 81 8.74 3.82 -4.74
N ASP A 82 9.28 4.70 -3.90
CA ASP A 82 9.56 6.10 -4.28
C ASP A 82 10.47 6.17 -5.50
N ALA A 83 11.51 5.34 -5.53
CA ALA A 83 12.44 5.30 -6.66
C ALA A 83 11.71 4.90 -7.95
N SER A 84 10.81 3.92 -7.87
CA SER A 84 10.03 3.49 -9.03
C SER A 84 9.01 4.54 -9.47
N VAL A 85 8.30 5.16 -8.54
CA VAL A 85 7.33 6.21 -8.87
C VAL A 85 8.02 7.37 -9.60
N LYS A 86 9.15 7.82 -9.07
CA LYS A 86 9.92 8.90 -9.68
C LYS A 86 10.31 8.56 -11.12
N ARG A 87 10.85 7.36 -11.33
CA ARG A 87 11.29 6.93 -12.67
C ARG A 87 10.10 6.74 -13.61
N TYR A 88 9.00 6.18 -13.13
CA TYR A 88 7.79 6.00 -13.93
C TYR A 88 7.21 7.33 -14.39
N MET A 89 7.21 8.34 -13.49
CA MET A 89 6.78 9.69 -13.85
C MET A 89 7.67 10.28 -14.94
N GLU A 90 8.99 10.13 -14.81
CA GLU A 90 9.94 10.65 -15.80
C GLU A 90 9.76 10.00 -17.16
N ARG A 91 9.43 8.71 -17.19
CA ARG A 91 9.23 7.95 -18.42
C ARG A 91 7.81 8.04 -18.99
N GLY A 92 6.90 8.68 -18.29
CA GLY A 92 5.52 8.79 -18.72
C GLY A 92 4.71 7.50 -18.66
N PHE A 93 5.11 6.56 -17.79
CA PHE A 93 4.35 5.34 -17.56
C PHE A 93 3.04 5.67 -16.85
N THR A 94 2.02 4.84 -17.09
CA THR A 94 0.66 5.12 -16.63
C THR A 94 0.20 4.27 -15.46
N ASN A 95 0.88 3.16 -15.16
CA ASN A 95 0.44 2.24 -14.10
C ASN A 95 1.61 1.69 -13.31
N LEU A 96 1.43 1.64 -11.98
CA LEU A 96 2.32 0.92 -11.07
C LEU A 96 1.46 0.22 -10.04
N SER A 97 1.73 -1.06 -9.79
CA SER A 97 1.02 -1.84 -8.80
C SER A 97 1.92 -2.12 -7.59
N VAL A 98 1.39 -1.89 -6.38
CA VAL A 98 2.08 -2.22 -5.13
C VAL A 98 1.09 -2.98 -4.24
N CYS A 99 1.47 -4.18 -3.83
CA CYS A 99 0.62 -5.02 -2.98
C CYS A 99 1.31 -5.29 -1.66
N PHE A 100 0.52 -5.28 -0.58
CA PHE A 100 0.97 -5.67 0.76
C PHE A 100 0.15 -6.84 1.24
N GLY A 101 0.80 -7.93 1.59
CA GLY A 101 0.12 -9.13 2.05
C GLY A 101 0.54 -9.54 3.45
N CYS A 102 -0.41 -10.05 4.22
CA CYS A 102 -0.13 -10.76 5.46
C CYS A 102 -1.03 -12.00 5.51
N THR A 103 -0.91 -12.81 6.55
CA THR A 103 -1.63 -14.10 6.59
C THR A 103 -3.14 -13.92 6.42
N GLY A 104 -3.75 -13.08 7.25
CA GLY A 104 -5.20 -12.85 7.23
C GLY A 104 -5.67 -11.64 6.46
N GLY A 105 -4.76 -10.79 5.97
CA GLY A 105 -5.13 -9.60 5.22
C GLY A 105 -5.89 -8.55 6.02
N GLN A 106 -5.75 -8.54 7.36
CA GLN A 106 -6.61 -7.75 8.25
C GLN A 106 -5.87 -6.62 8.96
N HIS A 107 -4.64 -6.84 9.40
CA HIS A 107 -3.93 -5.88 10.27
C HIS A 107 -2.72 -5.25 9.60
N ARG A 108 -1.64 -6.02 9.46
CA ARG A 108 -0.35 -5.50 8.97
C ARG A 108 -0.40 -5.02 7.52
N SER A 109 -1.05 -5.79 6.66
CA SER A 109 -1.20 -5.43 5.24
C SER A 109 -2.07 -4.18 5.05
N VAL A 110 -3.18 -4.10 5.81
CA VAL A 110 -4.10 -2.95 5.73
C VAL A 110 -3.41 -1.67 6.18
N TYR A 111 -2.72 -1.72 7.32
CA TYR A 111 -1.96 -0.57 7.82
C TYR A 111 -0.91 -0.13 6.78
N SER A 112 -0.14 -1.08 6.27
CA SER A 112 0.94 -0.78 5.33
C SER A 112 0.44 -0.16 4.03
N ALA A 113 -0.60 -0.75 3.44
CA ALA A 113 -1.17 -0.24 2.19
C ALA A 113 -1.75 1.17 2.38
N GLN A 114 -2.47 1.39 3.48
CA GLN A 114 -3.05 2.70 3.77
C GLN A 114 -1.96 3.77 3.88
N HIS A 115 -0.90 3.49 4.63
CA HIS A 115 0.18 4.45 4.84
C HIS A 115 0.99 4.71 3.58
N LEU A 116 1.24 3.68 2.77
CA LEU A 116 1.94 3.89 1.49
C LEU A 116 1.10 4.76 0.55
N ALA A 117 -0.20 4.50 0.46
CA ALA A 117 -1.09 5.28 -0.40
C ALA A 117 -1.05 6.76 -0.01
N GLU A 118 -1.17 7.06 1.28
CA GLU A 118 -1.10 8.43 1.79
C GLU A 118 0.27 9.06 1.54
N HIS A 119 1.34 8.29 1.77
CA HIS A 119 2.71 8.75 1.54
C HIS A 119 2.95 9.14 0.07
N LEU A 120 2.56 8.29 -0.86
CA LEU A 120 2.78 8.55 -2.30
C LEU A 120 1.97 9.74 -2.79
N HIS A 121 0.73 9.84 -2.35
CA HIS A 121 -0.13 10.96 -2.73
C HIS A 121 0.42 12.28 -2.19
N LYS A 122 0.88 12.28 -0.95
CA LYS A 122 1.45 13.48 -0.32
C LYS A 122 2.76 13.89 -0.97
N LYS A 123 3.65 12.92 -1.22
CA LYS A 123 5.01 13.20 -1.71
C LYS A 123 5.03 13.55 -3.20
N PHE A 124 4.31 12.80 -4.02
CA PHE A 124 4.39 12.92 -5.48
C PHE A 124 3.16 13.58 -6.09
N GLY A 125 2.04 13.62 -5.40
CA GLY A 125 0.80 14.19 -5.94
C GLY A 125 0.17 13.35 -7.05
N VAL A 126 0.59 12.10 -7.22
CA VAL A 126 0.03 11.18 -8.22
C VAL A 126 -1.32 10.65 -7.76
N GLN A 127 -2.13 10.18 -8.70
CA GLN A 127 -3.35 9.47 -8.34
C GLN A 127 -2.99 8.12 -7.71
N VAL A 128 -3.64 7.79 -6.60
CA VAL A 128 -3.47 6.50 -5.93
C VAL A 128 -4.84 5.85 -5.76
N ASN A 129 -4.97 4.64 -6.28
CA ASN A 129 -6.17 3.83 -6.06
C ASN A 129 -5.84 2.81 -4.99
N LEU A 130 -6.43 2.96 -3.81
CA LEU A 130 -6.19 2.11 -2.66
C LEU A 130 -7.31 1.09 -2.53
N ILE A 131 -6.95 -0.18 -2.43
CA ILE A 131 -7.90 -1.27 -2.32
C ILE A 131 -7.51 -2.15 -1.13
N HIS A 132 -8.40 -2.25 -0.14
CA HIS A 132 -8.29 -3.25 0.91
C HIS A 132 -9.20 -4.41 0.50
N ARG A 133 -8.62 -5.36 -0.22
CA ARG A 133 -9.39 -6.41 -0.91
C ARG A 133 -10.26 -7.24 0.04
N GLU A 134 -9.70 -7.64 1.18
CA GLU A 134 -10.44 -8.52 2.09
C GLU A 134 -11.54 -7.79 2.87
N GLN A 135 -11.48 -6.46 2.94
CA GLN A 135 -12.50 -5.64 3.61
C GLN A 135 -13.50 -5.02 2.64
N ASN A 136 -13.30 -5.20 1.33
CA ASN A 136 -14.12 -4.56 0.28
C ASN A 136 -14.12 -3.04 0.40
N ILE A 137 -12.95 -2.46 0.69
CA ILE A 137 -12.79 -1.00 0.80
C ILE A 137 -11.97 -0.53 -0.39
N GLU A 138 -12.48 0.50 -1.08
CA GLU A 138 -11.77 1.17 -2.16
C GLU A 138 -11.76 2.66 -1.90
N GLN A 139 -10.62 3.30 -2.14
CA GLN A 139 -10.47 4.74 -1.96
C GLN A 139 -9.59 5.27 -3.08
N THR A 140 -9.99 6.38 -3.69
CA THR A 140 -9.21 7.04 -4.74
C THR A 140 -8.68 8.37 -4.22
N PHE A 141 -7.36 8.52 -4.27
CA PHE A 141 -6.68 9.79 -4.01
C PHE A 141 -6.38 10.41 -5.37
N LYS A 142 -7.17 11.42 -5.75
CA LYS A 142 -7.03 12.03 -7.06
C LYS A 142 -5.71 12.77 -7.20
N ALA A 143 -5.14 12.78 -8.41
CA ALA A 143 -3.90 13.50 -8.69
C ALA A 143 -4.03 14.96 -8.29
N LYS A 144 -2.98 15.51 -7.67
CA LYS A 144 -2.92 16.93 -7.35
C LYS A 144 -2.56 17.74 -8.59
N VAL A 145 -3.20 18.86 -8.72
CA VAL A 145 -3.00 19.75 -9.87
C VAL A 145 -1.83 20.70 -9.63
#